data_13dc0f6da9e39ae205287f16b882a4d6
#
_entry.id   13dc0f6da9e39ae205287f16b882a4d6
#
_cell.length_a   1.000
_cell.length_b   1.000
_cell.length_c   1.000
_cell.angle_alpha   90.00
_cell.angle_beta   90.00
_cell.angle_gamma   90.00
#
_symmetry.space_group_name_H-M   'P 1'
#
loop_
_entity.id
_entity.type
_entity.pdbx_description
1 polymer ?
#
loop_
_entity_poly.entity_id
_entity_poly.type
_entity_poly.pdbx_seq_one_letter_code
_entity_poly.pdbx_strand_id
1 'polypeptide(L)'
;MRETMLPGSDPGCCFFLSVVREEAAGSRPAAKKKAPPSQGQRHSVLLCMEVDFMKKRVNTAFWVEKEKRWCIAVQKNGTRKRFYSSTPGRTGQREANAKADAWLDDSIRDGRKKVAALYSEWVEELKLTCGTSYVTQCQRYGDCYILPTCGNIRIDELTEGDLQKAIDVSFRKRSQKKNQRKPISNEPLSRKTLMTIRAAENAFVKWCRKNRYTTLHPDLSIPKNARMGKRTILQPTALKVLFSVDTRTYYGKPVFDEYIYAYRFAVATGLRPGELIGLWYGDIKGNTVNLRRSINVHREQTTGKNENAIRSFDMGKEARDAYEAQVQLLKAQGILLQYNTPLFQIPSEHTLYRRWESYQEANGLEPKVSLYELRHTFVSVESSVLTDSQLKMLVGHSKNMDTSGVYHHELQGQREDLAAATTAAFRKAQG
;
A
#
# COMPACT_ATOMS: atom_id res chain seq x y z
N MET A 1 -42.37 15.34 47.66
CA MET A 1 -42.97 14.00 47.84
C MET A 1 -42.11 12.96 47.18
N ARG A 2 -41.54 12.13 48.06
CA ARG A 2 -41.00 10.77 47.87
C ARG A 2 -39.85 10.62 46.89
N GLU A 3 -38.54 10.58 47.27
CA GLU A 3 -37.84 9.50 48.04
C GLU A 3 -38.18 8.09 47.58
N THR A 4 -37.11 7.37 47.09
CA THR A 4 -36.48 6.23 47.73
C THR A 4 -35.44 5.64 46.79
N MET A 5 -34.16 5.68 47.10
CA MET A 5 -33.32 4.74 47.85
C MET A 5 -32.80 3.52 47.03
N LEU A 6 -31.49 3.44 46.99
CA LEU A 6 -30.59 2.29 46.76
C LEU A 6 -30.82 1.13 47.78
N PRO A 7 -30.26 -0.08 47.66
CA PRO A 7 -28.83 -0.38 47.77
C PRO A 7 -28.31 -1.57 46.94
N GLY A 8 -27.07 -1.73 46.63
CA GLY A 8 -25.93 -2.30 47.40
C GLY A 8 -25.61 -3.69 46.86
N SER A 9 -24.45 -4.23 46.60
CA SER A 9 -23.26 -4.43 47.39
C SER A 9 -22.21 -5.21 46.56
N ASP A 10 -20.95 -4.83 46.70
CA ASP A 10 -19.75 -5.67 46.53
C ASP A 10 -19.74 -6.87 47.53
N PRO A 11 -18.86 -7.88 47.50
CA PRO A 11 -17.39 -7.74 47.43
C PRO A 11 -16.57 -8.97 46.92
N GLY A 12 -15.24 -8.81 46.81
CA GLY A 12 -14.28 -9.86 47.11
C GLY A 12 -13.15 -10.01 46.08
N CYS A 13 -12.07 -9.34 46.20
CA CYS A 13 -10.81 -9.62 46.91
C CYS A 13 -10.27 -11.05 46.76
N CYS A 14 -9.09 -11.18 46.16
CA CYS A 14 -7.95 -11.79 46.85
C CYS A 14 -6.62 -11.63 46.10
N PHE A 15 -5.71 -11.01 46.79
CA PHE A 15 -4.26 -10.98 46.66
C PHE A 15 -3.63 -12.37 46.70
N PHE A 16 -2.54 -12.60 46.00
CA PHE A 16 -1.40 -13.35 46.55
C PHE A 16 -0.08 -12.87 45.96
N LEU A 17 0.66 -12.20 46.79
CA LEU A 17 2.11 -12.02 46.74
C LEU A 17 2.78 -13.29 47.34
N SER A 18 3.89 -13.74 46.77
CA SER A 18 4.91 -14.44 47.53
C SER A 18 6.31 -14.12 47.01
N VAL A 19 7.04 -13.51 47.87
CA VAL A 19 8.49 -13.28 47.97
C VAL A 19 9.12 -14.52 48.59
N VAL A 20 10.37 -14.90 48.19
CA VAL A 20 11.47 -15.46 49.02
C VAL A 20 12.62 -15.80 48.08
N ARG A 21 13.72 -15.13 48.16
CA ARG A 21 14.99 -15.15 48.94
C ARG A 21 16.13 -15.94 48.32
N GLU A 22 17.23 -15.21 48.25
CA GLU A 22 18.64 -15.58 48.01
C GLU A 22 19.15 -16.76 48.83
N GLU A 23 20.16 -17.47 48.28
CA GLU A 23 21.42 -17.70 49.01
C GLU A 23 22.54 -18.18 48.08
N ALA A 24 23.75 -17.95 48.52
CA ALA A 24 25.01 -17.76 47.82
C ALA A 24 25.94 -18.99 47.79
N ALA A 25 27.02 -18.80 47.03
CA ALA A 25 28.42 -19.22 47.22
C ALA A 25 28.97 -20.45 46.47
N GLY A 26 30.07 -20.20 45.76
CA GLY A 26 31.11 -21.20 45.56
C GLY A 26 31.94 -21.11 44.26
N SER A 27 32.98 -20.25 44.31
CA SER A 27 34.37 -20.39 43.74
C SER A 27 34.62 -20.77 42.28
N ARG A 28 35.50 -19.95 41.65
CA ARG A 28 36.23 -19.98 40.37
C ARG A 28 37.21 -21.17 40.25
N PRO A 29 37.80 -21.46 39.03
CA PRO A 29 38.68 -20.51 38.35
C PRO A 29 38.63 -20.50 36.78
N ALA A 30 39.33 -19.53 36.26
CA ALA A 30 39.51 -18.95 34.96
C ALA A 30 39.90 -19.87 33.78
N ALA A 31 39.41 -19.54 32.56
CA ALA A 31 40.22 -19.56 31.33
C ALA A 31 39.58 -18.78 30.17
N LYS A 32 40.39 -17.83 29.69
CA LYS A 32 40.53 -17.27 28.34
C LYS A 32 39.34 -16.65 27.58
N LYS A 33 39.46 -15.34 27.46
CA LYS A 33 38.74 -14.42 26.55
C LYS A 33 38.88 -14.85 25.08
N LYS A 34 37.76 -14.98 24.38
CA LYS A 34 37.63 -14.70 22.95
C LYS A 34 36.46 -13.68 22.79
N ALA A 35 36.73 -12.65 21.98
CA ALA A 35 35.80 -11.56 21.68
C ALA A 35 34.51 -12.05 21.02
N PRO A 36 33.37 -11.37 21.23
CA PRO A 36 32.12 -11.74 20.59
C PRO A 36 32.10 -11.24 19.14
N PRO A 37 31.55 -12.00 18.19
CA PRO A 37 31.23 -11.50 16.88
C PRO A 37 29.96 -10.60 16.96
N SER A 38 30.02 -9.52 16.20
CA SER A 38 28.99 -8.52 15.97
C SER A 38 27.58 -9.11 15.80
N GLN A 39 26.62 -8.46 16.44
CA GLN A 39 25.18 -8.71 16.27
C GLN A 39 24.76 -8.47 14.82
N GLY A 40 24.68 -9.54 14.04
CA GLY A 40 23.90 -9.61 12.81
C GLY A 40 22.46 -9.91 13.18
N GLN A 41 21.59 -9.08 12.73
CA GLN A 41 20.14 -9.18 12.83
C GLN A 41 19.65 -10.58 12.45
N ARG A 42 19.14 -11.30 13.41
CA ARG A 42 18.34 -12.50 13.15
C ARG A 42 16.91 -12.04 12.80
N HIS A 43 16.69 -11.79 11.52
CA HIS A 43 15.36 -11.97 10.99
C HIS A 43 15.04 -13.46 11.06
N SER A 44 14.28 -13.83 12.04
CA SER A 44 13.57 -15.11 12.09
C SER A 44 12.52 -15.11 10.98
N VAL A 45 12.98 -15.34 9.75
CA VAL A 45 12.12 -15.88 8.72
C VAL A 45 11.87 -17.32 9.16
N LEU A 46 10.71 -17.55 9.76
CA LEU A 46 10.11 -18.88 9.76
C LEU A 46 9.88 -19.24 8.30
N LEU A 47 10.94 -19.75 7.66
CA LEU A 47 10.80 -20.58 6.49
C LEU A 47 10.04 -21.82 7.00
N CYS A 48 8.71 -21.82 6.82
CA CYS A 48 8.01 -23.08 6.61
C CYS A 48 8.67 -23.67 5.36
N MET A 49 9.72 -24.43 5.56
CA MET A 49 10.11 -25.48 4.65
C MET A 49 8.93 -26.48 4.70
N GLU A 50 7.88 -26.19 3.91
CA GLU A 50 7.14 -27.30 3.33
C GLU A 50 8.21 -28.06 2.57
N VAL A 51 8.71 -29.11 3.19
CA VAL A 51 9.44 -30.16 2.50
C VAL A 51 8.45 -30.62 1.44
N ASP A 52 8.70 -30.14 0.22
CA ASP A 52 8.01 -30.60 -0.98
C ASP A 52 8.30 -32.10 -1.01
N PHE A 53 7.35 -32.88 -0.47
CA PHE A 53 7.34 -34.31 -0.66
C PHE A 53 7.14 -34.48 -2.16
N MET A 54 8.25 -34.43 -2.92
CA MET A 54 8.28 -34.98 -4.26
C MET A 54 7.54 -36.30 -4.17
N LYS A 55 6.40 -36.41 -4.83
CA LYS A 55 5.65 -37.68 -4.91
C LYS A 55 6.54 -38.66 -5.65
N LYS A 56 7.47 -39.27 -4.92
CA LYS A 56 8.34 -40.30 -5.46
C LYS A 56 7.44 -41.41 -5.98
N ARG A 57 7.68 -41.83 -7.23
CA ARG A 57 6.99 -43.02 -7.73
C ARG A 57 7.24 -44.22 -6.83
N VAL A 58 6.21 -45.00 -6.67
CA VAL A 58 6.21 -46.20 -5.83
C VAL A 58 6.74 -47.40 -6.63
N ASN A 59 6.74 -47.33 -7.98
CA ASN A 59 7.10 -48.40 -8.89
C ASN A 59 8.27 -48.02 -9.81
N THR A 60 8.87 -49.02 -10.42
CA THR A 60 10.00 -48.90 -11.35
C THR A 60 9.62 -49.45 -12.72
N ALA A 61 10.22 -48.92 -13.80
CA ALA A 61 9.99 -49.45 -15.13
C ALA A 61 10.41 -50.94 -15.23
N PHE A 62 9.60 -51.75 -15.88
CA PHE A 62 9.83 -53.15 -16.18
C PHE A 62 9.95 -53.36 -17.71
N TRP A 63 10.72 -54.37 -18.11
CA TRP A 63 10.91 -54.71 -19.53
C TRP A 63 9.73 -55.52 -20.03
N VAL A 64 9.18 -55.12 -21.20
CA VAL A 64 8.11 -55.81 -21.89
C VAL A 64 8.72 -56.55 -23.08
N GLU A 65 8.94 -57.84 -22.95
CA GLU A 65 9.59 -58.66 -24.00
C GLU A 65 8.88 -58.61 -25.34
N LYS A 66 7.55 -58.64 -25.35
CA LYS A 66 6.72 -58.59 -26.56
C LYS A 66 6.93 -57.30 -27.39
N GLU A 67 7.20 -56.18 -26.70
CA GLU A 67 7.31 -54.86 -27.28
C GLU A 67 8.77 -54.35 -27.30
N LYS A 68 9.72 -55.15 -26.81
CA LYS A 68 11.16 -54.82 -26.68
C LYS A 68 11.39 -53.41 -26.15
N ARG A 69 10.69 -53.05 -25.08
CA ARG A 69 10.79 -51.72 -24.44
C ARG A 69 10.53 -51.76 -22.94
N TRP A 70 11.11 -50.80 -22.23
CA TRP A 70 10.80 -50.50 -20.82
C TRP A 70 9.45 -49.78 -20.74
N CYS A 71 8.63 -50.18 -19.79
CA CYS A 71 7.30 -49.59 -19.56
C CYS A 71 7.17 -49.28 -18.06
N ILE A 72 6.65 -48.12 -17.76
CA ILE A 72 6.20 -47.75 -16.38
C ILE A 72 4.84 -47.06 -16.49
N ALA A 73 3.92 -47.44 -15.62
CA ALA A 73 2.65 -46.75 -15.49
C ALA A 73 2.62 -46.00 -14.16
N VAL A 74 2.32 -44.74 -14.19
CA VAL A 74 2.17 -43.88 -13.01
C VAL A 74 0.78 -43.25 -13.02
N GLN A 75 0.24 -42.98 -11.82
CA GLN A 75 -1.07 -42.38 -11.66
C GLN A 75 -0.93 -41.08 -10.86
N LYS A 76 -1.59 -40.03 -11.33
CA LYS A 76 -1.66 -38.75 -10.67
C LYS A 76 -3.04 -38.11 -10.87
N ASN A 77 -3.64 -37.62 -9.80
CA ASN A 77 -4.96 -36.97 -9.80
C ASN A 77 -6.03 -37.76 -10.57
N GLY A 78 -6.08 -39.09 -10.37
CA GLY A 78 -7.02 -39.96 -11.06
C GLY A 78 -6.63 -40.34 -12.50
N THR A 79 -5.65 -39.69 -13.10
CA THR A 79 -5.18 -39.97 -14.46
C THR A 79 -4.00 -40.93 -14.42
N ARG A 80 -4.10 -42.06 -15.17
CA ARG A 80 -3.04 -43.04 -15.35
C ARG A 80 -2.33 -42.81 -16.68
N LYS A 81 -0.97 -42.66 -16.63
CA LYS A 81 -0.16 -42.51 -17.84
C LYS A 81 0.96 -43.52 -17.90
N ARG A 82 1.32 -43.99 -19.10
CA ARG A 82 2.42 -44.92 -19.32
C ARG A 82 3.56 -44.21 -20.04
N PHE A 83 4.78 -44.54 -19.62
CA PHE A 83 6.01 -44.01 -20.23
C PHE A 83 6.86 -45.17 -20.67
N TYR A 84 7.61 -44.97 -21.77
CA TYR A 84 8.34 -46.02 -22.46
C TYR A 84 9.76 -45.56 -22.79
N SER A 85 10.69 -46.56 -22.85
CA SER A 85 11.98 -46.42 -23.50
C SER A 85 12.33 -47.70 -24.25
N SER A 86 12.78 -47.59 -25.49
CA SER A 86 13.22 -48.70 -26.31
C SER A 86 14.70 -49.02 -26.16
N THR A 87 15.43 -48.23 -25.37
CA THR A 87 16.86 -48.46 -25.08
C THR A 87 17.01 -49.70 -24.20
N PRO A 88 17.78 -50.73 -24.62
CA PRO A 88 18.01 -51.92 -23.80
C PRO A 88 18.79 -51.64 -22.54
N GLY A 89 18.69 -52.51 -21.52
CA GLY A 89 19.46 -52.47 -20.30
C GLY A 89 19.05 -51.34 -19.31
N ARG A 90 19.90 -51.10 -18.33
CA ARG A 90 19.65 -50.18 -17.23
C ARG A 90 19.44 -48.71 -17.66
N THR A 91 20.03 -48.34 -18.80
CA THR A 91 19.91 -46.98 -19.36
C THR A 91 18.44 -46.70 -19.77
N GLY A 92 17.85 -47.63 -20.53
CA GLY A 92 16.44 -47.49 -20.92
C GLY A 92 15.46 -47.53 -19.75
N GLN A 93 15.78 -48.34 -18.71
CA GLN A 93 15.02 -48.34 -17.48
C GLN A 93 15.03 -46.95 -16.81
N ARG A 94 16.25 -46.32 -16.70
CA ARG A 94 16.41 -44.98 -16.16
C ARG A 94 15.66 -43.92 -16.96
N GLU A 95 15.71 -44.00 -18.29
CA GLU A 95 15.00 -43.08 -19.18
C GLU A 95 13.47 -43.16 -19.01
N ALA A 96 12.90 -44.37 -18.95
CA ALA A 96 11.48 -44.56 -18.72
C ALA A 96 11.06 -44.01 -17.32
N ASN A 97 11.90 -44.29 -16.31
CA ASN A 97 11.70 -43.76 -14.97
C ASN A 97 11.78 -42.26 -14.92
N ALA A 98 12.81 -41.65 -15.55
CA ALA A 98 12.98 -40.19 -15.61
C ALA A 98 11.79 -39.47 -16.29
N LYS A 99 11.27 -40.06 -17.39
CA LYS A 99 10.04 -39.53 -18.03
C LYS A 99 8.83 -39.59 -17.11
N ALA A 100 8.69 -40.64 -16.31
CA ALA A 100 7.62 -40.78 -15.32
C ALA A 100 7.79 -39.79 -14.15
N ASP A 101 9.02 -39.63 -13.65
CA ASP A 101 9.34 -38.67 -12.60
C ASP A 101 9.08 -37.24 -13.05
N ALA A 102 9.55 -36.87 -14.25
CA ALA A 102 9.28 -35.56 -14.85
C ALA A 102 7.77 -35.28 -14.95
N TRP A 103 6.99 -36.26 -15.39
CA TRP A 103 5.53 -36.09 -15.47
C TRP A 103 4.88 -36.01 -14.06
N LEU A 104 5.39 -36.70 -13.09
CA LEU A 104 4.92 -36.57 -11.70
C LEU A 104 5.26 -35.21 -11.12
N ASP A 105 6.41 -34.66 -11.44
CA ASP A 105 6.86 -33.36 -10.97
C ASP A 105 6.27 -32.18 -11.75
N ASP A 106 6.07 -32.35 -13.06
CA ASP A 106 5.62 -31.30 -13.98
C ASP A 106 4.07 -31.18 -14.07
N SER A 107 3.36 -31.96 -13.27
CA SER A 107 1.92 -31.87 -13.37
C SER A 107 1.36 -30.66 -12.61
N ILE A 108 0.70 -29.85 -13.39
CA ILE A 108 -0.22 -28.80 -12.96
C ILE A 108 -1.22 -29.37 -11.93
N ARG A 109 -1.32 -28.75 -10.75
CA ARG A 109 -2.37 -29.05 -9.77
C ARG A 109 -3.71 -28.78 -10.42
N ASP A 110 -4.65 -29.70 -10.27
CA ASP A 110 -6.05 -29.61 -10.72
C ASP A 110 -6.40 -28.44 -11.66
N GLY A 111 -5.95 -28.55 -12.92
CA GLY A 111 -6.22 -27.55 -13.95
C GLY A 111 -7.70 -27.31 -14.27
N ARG A 112 -8.61 -28.13 -13.69
CA ARG A 112 -10.06 -27.99 -13.86
C ARG A 112 -10.68 -26.88 -13.00
N LYS A 113 -9.95 -26.36 -12.01
CA LYS A 113 -10.45 -25.25 -11.19
C LYS A 113 -10.70 -24.02 -12.06
N LYS A 114 -11.82 -23.35 -11.80
CA LYS A 114 -12.12 -22.06 -12.45
C LYS A 114 -11.25 -20.95 -11.90
N VAL A 115 -10.91 -19.97 -12.72
CA VAL A 115 -10.17 -18.78 -12.35
C VAL A 115 -10.82 -18.06 -11.17
N ALA A 116 -12.16 -17.95 -11.14
CA ALA A 116 -12.86 -17.30 -10.03
C ALA A 116 -12.61 -17.97 -8.67
N ALA A 117 -12.61 -19.32 -8.63
CA ALA A 117 -12.34 -20.06 -7.40
C ALA A 117 -10.90 -19.84 -6.93
N LEU A 118 -9.93 -19.92 -7.84
CA LEU A 118 -8.51 -19.69 -7.52
C LEU A 118 -8.23 -18.24 -7.15
N TYR A 119 -8.94 -17.29 -7.75
CA TYR A 119 -8.81 -15.88 -7.40
C TYR A 119 -9.27 -15.62 -5.96
N SER A 120 -10.37 -16.24 -5.56
CA SER A 120 -10.85 -16.18 -4.16
C SER A 120 -9.85 -16.82 -3.19
N GLU A 121 -9.28 -17.99 -3.52
CA GLU A 121 -8.23 -18.63 -2.72
C GLU A 121 -7.00 -17.72 -2.58
N TRP A 122 -6.58 -17.08 -3.67
CA TRP A 122 -5.47 -16.13 -3.66
C TRP A 122 -5.74 -14.92 -2.76
N VAL A 123 -6.94 -14.34 -2.85
CA VAL A 123 -7.30 -13.17 -2.02
C VAL A 123 -7.34 -13.54 -0.54
N GLU A 124 -7.82 -14.75 -0.18
CA GLU A 124 -7.76 -15.22 1.21
C GLU A 124 -6.30 -15.38 1.70
N GLU A 125 -5.41 -15.91 0.87
CA GLU A 125 -3.98 -16.00 1.23
C GLU A 125 -3.33 -14.61 1.39
N LEU A 126 -3.74 -13.63 0.56
CA LEU A 126 -3.24 -12.25 0.68
C LEU A 126 -3.59 -11.63 2.05
N LYS A 127 -4.70 -12.01 2.68
CA LYS A 127 -5.08 -11.50 4.02
C LYS A 127 -4.06 -11.87 5.09
N LEU A 128 -3.30 -12.95 4.88
CA LEU A 128 -2.27 -13.41 5.81
C LEU A 128 -0.94 -12.65 5.68
N THR A 129 -0.69 -12.06 4.50
CA THR A 129 0.64 -11.51 4.16
C THR A 129 0.63 -10.04 3.79
N CYS A 130 -0.53 -9.47 3.47
CA CYS A 130 -0.68 -8.12 2.97
C CYS A 130 -1.61 -7.28 3.84
N GLY A 131 -1.40 -5.96 3.82
CA GLY A 131 -2.30 -5.02 4.51
C GLY A 131 -3.68 -4.94 3.87
N THR A 132 -4.70 -4.67 4.70
CA THR A 132 -6.13 -4.63 4.34
C THR A 132 -6.44 -3.80 3.09
N SER A 133 -5.78 -2.66 2.91
CA SER A 133 -5.99 -1.79 1.74
C SER A 133 -5.61 -2.47 0.42
N TYR A 134 -4.52 -3.25 0.39
CA TYR A 134 -4.10 -3.98 -0.81
C TYR A 134 -5.02 -5.15 -1.11
N VAL A 135 -5.41 -5.91 -0.08
CA VAL A 135 -6.37 -7.02 -0.21
C VAL A 135 -7.70 -6.52 -0.76
N THR A 136 -8.27 -5.47 -0.16
CA THR A 136 -9.52 -4.85 -0.62
C THR A 136 -9.41 -4.34 -2.05
N GLN A 137 -8.25 -3.80 -2.43
CA GLN A 137 -7.99 -3.37 -3.81
C GLN A 137 -7.98 -4.56 -4.76
N CYS A 138 -7.24 -5.64 -4.46
CA CYS A 138 -7.21 -6.85 -5.29
C CYS A 138 -8.60 -7.46 -5.44
N GLN A 139 -9.35 -7.61 -4.35
CA GLN A 139 -10.73 -8.09 -4.37
C GLN A 139 -11.58 -7.26 -5.31
N ARG A 140 -11.60 -5.95 -5.14
CA ARG A 140 -12.39 -5.03 -5.97
C ARG A 140 -12.00 -5.09 -7.44
N TYR A 141 -10.70 -5.16 -7.77
CA TYR A 141 -10.27 -5.24 -9.17
C TYR A 141 -10.62 -6.60 -9.78
N GLY A 142 -10.55 -7.68 -9.00
CA GLY A 142 -11.06 -8.99 -9.41
C GLY A 142 -12.54 -8.92 -9.78
N ASP A 143 -13.38 -8.51 -8.84
CA ASP A 143 -14.84 -8.50 -9.00
C ASP A 143 -15.31 -7.57 -10.13
N CYS A 144 -14.70 -6.40 -10.26
CA CYS A 144 -15.14 -5.38 -11.23
C CYS A 144 -14.60 -5.59 -12.64
N TYR A 145 -13.38 -6.11 -12.79
CA TYR A 145 -12.66 -6.04 -14.07
C TYR A 145 -12.15 -7.39 -14.58
N ILE A 146 -11.63 -8.27 -13.73
CA ILE A 146 -10.96 -9.50 -14.15
C ILE A 146 -11.97 -10.66 -14.25
N LEU A 147 -12.66 -10.97 -13.18
CA LEU A 147 -13.58 -12.11 -13.09
C LEU A 147 -14.78 -12.06 -14.03
N PRO A 148 -15.36 -10.89 -14.37
CA PRO A 148 -16.42 -10.83 -15.38
C PRO A 148 -16.00 -11.34 -16.77
N THR A 149 -14.69 -11.32 -17.08
CA THR A 149 -14.14 -11.79 -18.33
C THR A 149 -13.54 -13.20 -18.23
N CYS A 150 -12.73 -13.43 -17.19
CA CYS A 150 -11.93 -14.66 -17.07
C CYS A 150 -12.47 -15.66 -16.04
N GLY A 151 -13.37 -15.26 -15.13
CA GLY A 151 -13.74 -16.02 -13.94
C GLY A 151 -14.30 -17.42 -14.20
N ASN A 152 -15.00 -17.62 -15.32
CA ASN A 152 -15.58 -18.91 -15.69
C ASN A 152 -14.63 -19.82 -16.47
N ILE A 153 -13.48 -19.32 -16.90
CA ILE A 153 -12.47 -20.09 -17.62
C ILE A 153 -11.77 -21.04 -16.66
N ARG A 154 -11.45 -22.23 -17.10
CA ARG A 154 -10.61 -23.17 -16.35
C ARG A 154 -9.16 -22.69 -16.41
N ILE A 155 -8.41 -22.91 -15.33
CA ILE A 155 -7.03 -22.39 -15.26
C ILE A 155 -6.09 -23.01 -16.27
N ASP A 156 -6.33 -24.25 -16.70
CA ASP A 156 -5.57 -24.93 -17.74
C ASP A 156 -5.90 -24.43 -19.17
N GLU A 157 -7.05 -23.78 -19.34
CA GLU A 157 -7.50 -23.17 -20.61
C GLU A 157 -7.23 -21.66 -20.66
N LEU A 158 -6.84 -21.04 -19.53
CA LEU A 158 -6.60 -19.60 -19.47
C LEU A 158 -5.42 -19.21 -20.35
N THR A 159 -5.66 -18.26 -21.24
CA THR A 159 -4.65 -17.72 -22.17
C THR A 159 -4.27 -16.28 -21.83
N GLU A 160 -3.14 -15.83 -22.38
CA GLU A 160 -2.75 -14.40 -22.35
C GLU A 160 -3.82 -13.50 -23.01
N GLY A 161 -4.42 -14.00 -24.12
CA GLY A 161 -5.49 -13.27 -24.81
C GLY A 161 -6.73 -13.02 -23.94
N ASP A 162 -7.08 -13.96 -23.05
CA ASP A 162 -8.20 -13.77 -22.12
C ASP A 162 -7.92 -12.68 -21.09
N LEU A 163 -6.70 -12.65 -20.55
CA LEU A 163 -6.27 -11.60 -19.61
C LEU A 163 -6.16 -10.24 -20.32
N GLN A 164 -5.59 -10.21 -21.53
CA GLN A 164 -5.55 -8.97 -22.32
C GLN A 164 -6.96 -8.46 -22.65
N LYS A 165 -7.89 -9.34 -22.97
CA LYS A 165 -9.31 -9.00 -23.18
C LYS A 165 -9.94 -8.38 -21.94
N ALA A 166 -9.58 -8.81 -20.73
CA ALA A 166 -10.09 -8.18 -19.50
C ALA A 166 -9.62 -6.73 -19.37
N ILE A 167 -8.36 -6.41 -19.73
CA ILE A 167 -7.84 -5.04 -19.80
C ILE A 167 -8.58 -4.22 -20.87
N ASP A 168 -8.75 -4.78 -22.08
CA ASP A 168 -9.35 -4.08 -23.23
C ASP A 168 -10.85 -3.78 -23.01
N VAL A 169 -11.59 -4.74 -22.43
CA VAL A 169 -12.98 -4.54 -22.02
C VAL A 169 -13.06 -3.50 -20.90
N SER A 170 -12.13 -3.56 -19.94
CA SER A 170 -12.07 -2.59 -18.84
C SER A 170 -11.77 -1.18 -19.34
N PHE A 171 -10.91 -1.03 -20.36
CA PHE A 171 -10.63 0.28 -20.96
C PHE A 171 -11.88 0.95 -21.54
N ARG A 172 -12.79 0.16 -22.10
CA ARG A 172 -14.08 0.67 -22.64
C ARG A 172 -15.12 0.92 -21.56
N LYS A 173 -14.91 0.38 -20.35
CA LYS A 173 -15.82 0.63 -19.22
C LYS A 173 -15.68 2.06 -18.74
N ARG A 174 -16.83 2.68 -18.49
CA ARG A 174 -16.89 3.96 -17.78
C ARG A 174 -16.59 3.75 -16.30
N SER A 175 -15.98 4.74 -15.68
CA SER A 175 -15.75 4.71 -14.24
C SER A 175 -17.09 4.63 -13.48
N GLN A 176 -17.46 3.43 -13.05
CA GLN A 176 -18.66 3.24 -12.21
C GLN A 176 -18.27 3.44 -10.75
N LYS A 177 -18.49 4.63 -10.24
CA LYS A 177 -18.53 4.83 -8.78
C LYS A 177 -19.99 4.70 -8.34
N LYS A 178 -20.36 3.58 -7.73
CA LYS A 178 -21.64 3.44 -7.02
C LYS A 178 -21.73 4.55 -5.96
N ASN A 179 -22.88 5.22 -5.89
CA ASN A 179 -23.21 6.25 -4.90
C ASN A 179 -22.57 7.64 -5.07
N GLN A 180 -22.37 8.13 -6.29
CA GLN A 180 -22.00 9.52 -6.49
C GLN A 180 -23.22 10.40 -6.85
N ARG A 181 -23.35 11.52 -6.11
CA ARG A 181 -24.26 12.63 -6.46
C ARG A 181 -23.81 13.37 -7.74
N LYS A 182 -22.59 13.12 -8.22
CA LYS A 182 -22.04 13.67 -9.47
C LYS A 182 -22.33 12.72 -10.63
N PRO A 183 -22.58 13.22 -11.83
CA PRO A 183 -22.80 12.38 -13.01
C PRO A 183 -21.59 11.45 -13.22
N ILE A 184 -21.88 10.22 -13.64
CA ILE A 184 -20.85 9.24 -13.99
C ILE A 184 -20.04 9.82 -15.12
N SER A 185 -18.72 9.92 -14.93
CA SER A 185 -17.82 10.34 -16.02
C SER A 185 -17.99 9.38 -17.20
N ASN A 186 -18.30 9.91 -18.37
CA ASN A 186 -18.39 9.14 -19.61
C ASN A 186 -17.02 8.74 -20.17
N GLU A 187 -15.95 9.08 -19.45
CA GLU A 187 -14.59 8.84 -19.88
C GLU A 187 -14.14 7.40 -19.61
N PRO A 188 -13.30 6.83 -20.49
CA PRO A 188 -12.68 5.53 -20.28
C PRO A 188 -11.83 5.51 -18.99
N LEU A 189 -11.53 4.31 -18.50
CA LEU A 189 -10.63 4.16 -17.36
C LEU A 189 -9.25 4.76 -17.66
N SER A 190 -8.68 5.41 -16.66
CA SER A 190 -7.35 6.01 -16.79
C SER A 190 -6.26 4.96 -16.96
N ARG A 191 -5.15 5.33 -17.60
CA ARG A 191 -3.95 4.50 -17.74
C ARG A 191 -3.49 3.94 -16.38
N LYS A 192 -3.53 4.74 -15.31
CA LYS A 192 -3.17 4.31 -13.95
C LYS A 192 -4.04 3.18 -13.45
N THR A 193 -5.36 3.26 -13.67
CA THR A 193 -6.30 2.21 -13.28
C THR A 193 -6.02 0.92 -14.05
N LEU A 194 -5.82 1.00 -15.37
CA LEU A 194 -5.48 -0.15 -16.21
C LEU A 194 -4.16 -0.81 -15.81
N MET A 195 -3.13 0.00 -15.48
CA MET A 195 -1.87 -0.52 -14.93
C MET A 195 -2.08 -1.27 -13.62
N THR A 196 -3.01 -0.83 -12.77
CA THR A 196 -3.31 -1.51 -11.50
C THR A 196 -4.06 -2.82 -11.75
N ILE A 197 -4.99 -2.86 -12.72
CA ILE A 197 -5.65 -4.12 -13.16
C ILE A 197 -4.59 -5.10 -13.64
N ARG A 198 -3.72 -4.70 -14.57
CA ARG A 198 -2.61 -5.52 -15.07
C ARG A 198 -1.71 -6.05 -13.95
N ALA A 199 -1.42 -5.20 -12.97
CA ALA A 199 -0.60 -5.61 -11.83
C ALA A 199 -1.28 -6.69 -10.98
N ALA A 200 -2.61 -6.60 -10.79
CA ALA A 200 -3.39 -7.61 -10.08
C ALA A 200 -3.42 -8.94 -10.86
N GLU A 201 -3.64 -8.90 -12.18
CA GLU A 201 -3.58 -10.09 -13.06
C GLU A 201 -2.23 -10.77 -12.99
N ASN A 202 -1.14 -10.01 -13.16
CA ASN A 202 0.21 -10.55 -13.09
C ASN A 202 0.53 -11.15 -11.71
N ALA A 203 0.07 -10.52 -10.63
CA ALA A 203 0.25 -11.03 -9.26
C ALA A 203 -0.52 -12.34 -9.05
N PHE A 204 -1.77 -12.41 -9.50
CA PHE A 204 -2.59 -13.62 -9.45
C PHE A 204 -1.98 -14.77 -10.27
N VAL A 205 -1.59 -14.52 -11.53
CA VAL A 205 -0.97 -15.55 -12.37
C VAL A 205 0.37 -16.00 -11.81
N LYS A 206 1.16 -15.09 -11.22
CA LYS A 206 2.40 -15.43 -10.51
C LYS A 206 2.12 -16.37 -9.32
N TRP A 207 1.06 -16.11 -8.55
CA TRP A 207 0.62 -17.00 -7.48
C TRP A 207 0.15 -18.36 -8.02
N CYS A 208 -0.63 -18.39 -9.10
CA CYS A 208 -1.03 -19.63 -9.77
C CYS A 208 0.17 -20.47 -10.19
N ARG A 209 1.21 -19.85 -10.76
CA ARG A 209 2.46 -20.54 -11.12
C ARG A 209 3.19 -21.09 -9.91
N LYS A 210 3.34 -20.28 -8.85
CA LYS A 210 3.97 -20.74 -7.59
C LYS A 210 3.25 -21.95 -7.03
N ASN A 211 1.93 -22.02 -7.17
CA ASN A 211 1.10 -23.13 -6.72
C ASN A 211 0.90 -24.22 -7.78
N ARG A 212 1.61 -24.14 -8.92
CA ARG A 212 1.56 -25.14 -10.01
C ARG A 212 0.18 -25.33 -10.66
N TYR A 213 -0.64 -24.28 -10.71
CA TYR A 213 -1.92 -24.31 -11.41
C TYR A 213 -1.78 -23.98 -12.90
N THR A 214 -0.75 -23.25 -13.31
CA THR A 214 -0.47 -22.86 -14.69
C THR A 214 1.02 -22.62 -14.91
N THR A 215 1.46 -22.63 -16.17
CA THR A 215 2.81 -22.21 -16.59
C THR A 215 2.78 -20.86 -17.33
N LEU A 216 1.64 -20.20 -17.39
CA LEU A 216 1.41 -18.97 -18.16
C LEU A 216 2.29 -17.80 -17.64
N HIS A 217 2.99 -17.13 -18.55
CA HIS A 217 3.79 -15.93 -18.35
C HIS A 217 3.24 -14.79 -19.22
N PRO A 218 2.16 -14.11 -18.80
CA PRO A 218 1.51 -13.14 -19.67
C PRO A 218 2.33 -11.86 -19.82
N ASP A 219 2.44 -11.36 -21.05
CA ASP A 219 2.97 -10.04 -21.39
C ASP A 219 1.82 -9.11 -21.80
N LEU A 220 1.21 -8.47 -20.80
CA LEU A 220 0.00 -7.68 -20.96
C LEU A 220 0.32 -6.23 -21.30
N SER A 221 -0.33 -5.71 -22.31
CA SER A 221 -0.17 -4.33 -22.77
C SER A 221 -1.26 -3.40 -22.26
N ILE A 222 -0.94 -2.11 -22.18
CA ILE A 222 -1.92 -1.06 -21.85
C ILE A 222 -2.17 -0.23 -23.10
N PRO A 223 -3.45 0.04 -23.48
CA PRO A 223 -3.78 0.85 -24.64
C PRO A 223 -3.02 2.19 -24.64
N LYS A 224 -2.36 2.52 -25.76
CA LYS A 224 -1.53 3.73 -25.88
C LYS A 224 -2.32 5.02 -25.68
N ASN A 225 -3.58 5.03 -26.10
CA ASN A 225 -4.52 6.14 -25.98
C ASN A 225 -5.22 6.22 -24.60
N ALA A 226 -4.84 5.36 -23.64
CA ALA A 226 -5.37 5.45 -22.29
C ALA A 226 -4.93 6.77 -21.62
N ARG A 227 -5.90 7.54 -21.14
CA ARG A 227 -5.70 8.86 -20.56
C ARG A 227 -4.77 8.82 -19.36
N MET A 228 -3.76 9.65 -19.36
CA MET A 228 -2.97 9.94 -18.18
C MET A 228 -3.71 10.99 -17.33
N GLY A 229 -3.87 10.73 -16.03
CA GLY A 229 -4.38 11.74 -15.11
C GLY A 229 -3.38 12.89 -15.01
N LYS A 230 -3.83 14.11 -15.22
CA LYS A 230 -3.05 15.30 -14.88
C LYS A 230 -3.18 15.55 -13.38
N ARG A 231 -2.08 15.83 -12.73
CA ARG A 231 -2.06 16.33 -11.36
C ARG A 231 -1.97 17.83 -11.41
N THR A 232 -2.60 18.47 -10.46
CA THR A 232 -2.62 19.91 -10.32
C THR A 232 -2.13 20.29 -8.93
N ILE A 233 -1.70 21.54 -8.77
CA ILE A 233 -1.29 22.11 -7.49
C ILE A 233 -2.06 23.40 -7.24
N LEU A 234 -2.13 23.80 -5.97
CA LEU A 234 -2.64 25.13 -5.63
C LEU A 234 -1.67 26.20 -6.17
N GLN A 235 -2.23 27.14 -6.90
CA GLN A 235 -1.49 28.29 -7.39
C GLN A 235 -1.39 29.39 -6.33
N PRO A 236 -0.48 30.37 -6.44
CA PRO A 236 -0.26 31.40 -5.43
C PRO A 236 -1.54 32.15 -5.00
N THR A 237 -2.46 32.40 -5.92
CA THR A 237 -3.76 33.03 -5.62
C THR A 237 -4.63 32.14 -4.72
N ALA A 238 -4.69 30.84 -4.99
CA ALA A 238 -5.43 29.88 -4.18
C ALA A 238 -4.78 29.68 -2.79
N LEU A 239 -3.45 29.71 -2.71
CA LEU A 239 -2.73 29.68 -1.44
C LEU A 239 -3.03 30.90 -0.59
N LYS A 240 -3.09 32.13 -1.18
CA LYS A 240 -3.50 33.34 -0.44
C LYS A 240 -4.89 33.20 0.14
N VAL A 241 -5.84 32.68 -0.61
CA VAL A 241 -7.20 32.40 -0.11
C VAL A 241 -7.18 31.40 1.03
N LEU A 242 -6.47 30.27 0.87
CA LEU A 242 -6.35 29.23 1.90
C LEU A 242 -5.81 29.79 3.23
N PHE A 243 -4.82 30.71 3.19
CA PHE A 243 -4.24 31.27 4.42
C PHE A 243 -4.99 32.48 4.97
N SER A 244 -6.00 33.03 4.26
CA SER A 244 -6.74 34.22 4.68
C SER A 244 -8.21 33.97 5.02
N VAL A 245 -8.83 32.88 4.51
CA VAL A 245 -10.25 32.60 4.66
C VAL A 245 -10.45 31.35 5.54
N ASP A 246 -11.20 31.51 6.65
CA ASP A 246 -11.43 30.42 7.62
C ASP A 246 -12.82 29.78 7.49
N THR A 247 -13.61 30.21 6.51
CA THR A 247 -15.02 29.83 6.40
C THR A 247 -15.29 28.97 5.17
N ARG A 248 -16.30 28.13 5.27
CA ARG A 248 -16.93 27.42 4.15
C ARG A 248 -18.42 27.70 4.14
N THR A 249 -19.10 27.34 3.06
CA THR A 249 -20.56 27.46 2.98
C THR A 249 -21.26 26.20 3.53
N TYR A 250 -22.22 26.43 4.43
CA TYR A 250 -23.10 25.40 4.96
C TYR A 250 -24.54 25.89 4.97
N TYR A 251 -25.44 25.22 4.25
CA TYR A 251 -26.83 25.67 3.99
C TYR A 251 -26.91 27.13 3.54
N GLY A 252 -26.03 27.53 2.62
CA GLY A 252 -26.03 28.90 2.05
C GLY A 252 -25.42 29.97 2.98
N LYS A 253 -24.96 29.63 4.16
CA LYS A 253 -24.34 30.56 5.13
C LYS A 253 -22.85 30.28 5.30
N PRO A 254 -22.02 31.33 5.47
CA PRO A 254 -20.62 31.15 5.82
C PRO A 254 -20.54 30.64 7.27
N VAL A 255 -19.80 29.53 7.46
CA VAL A 255 -19.52 28.95 8.78
C VAL A 255 -18.02 28.68 8.88
N PHE A 256 -17.47 28.78 10.09
CA PHE A 256 -16.08 28.43 10.35
C PHE A 256 -15.81 26.97 9.90
N ASP A 257 -14.70 26.73 9.22
CA ASP A 257 -14.29 25.39 8.86
C ASP A 257 -13.36 24.81 9.92
N GLU A 258 -13.87 23.83 10.65
CA GLU A 258 -13.15 23.14 11.74
C GLU A 258 -11.82 22.51 11.31
N TYR A 259 -11.64 22.26 9.99
CA TYR A 259 -10.42 21.63 9.47
C TYR A 259 -9.52 22.61 8.72
N ILE A 260 -9.77 23.92 8.79
CA ILE A 260 -8.96 24.92 8.07
C ILE A 260 -7.48 24.82 8.44
N TYR A 261 -7.18 24.65 9.72
CA TYR A 261 -5.80 24.54 10.18
C TYR A 261 -5.16 23.21 9.77
N ALA A 262 -5.93 22.13 9.59
CA ALA A 262 -5.46 20.89 9.02
C ALA A 262 -5.02 21.05 7.55
N TYR A 263 -5.78 21.78 6.75
CA TYR A 263 -5.43 22.06 5.35
C TYR A 263 -4.17 22.94 5.25
N ARG A 264 -4.09 24.01 6.04
CA ARG A 264 -2.92 24.88 6.11
C ARG A 264 -1.68 24.11 6.56
N PHE A 265 -1.82 23.31 7.59
CA PHE A 265 -0.73 22.47 8.09
C PHE A 265 -0.28 21.44 7.05
N ALA A 266 -1.24 20.80 6.34
CA ALA A 266 -0.94 19.81 5.31
C ALA A 266 -0.16 20.44 4.13
N VAL A 267 -0.55 21.62 3.66
CA VAL A 267 0.14 22.29 2.56
C VAL A 267 1.48 22.87 2.97
N ALA A 268 1.65 23.26 4.24
CA ALA A 268 2.89 23.83 4.77
C ALA A 268 3.91 22.79 5.25
N THR A 269 3.53 21.49 5.32
CA THR A 269 4.41 20.41 5.78
C THR A 269 4.55 19.27 4.78
N GLY A 270 3.69 19.22 3.76
CA GLY A 270 3.67 18.14 2.79
C GLY A 270 3.26 16.77 3.36
N LEU A 271 2.57 16.71 4.51
CA LEU A 271 2.10 15.46 5.10
C LEU A 271 1.11 14.73 4.21
N ARG A 272 1.16 13.40 4.25
CA ARG A 272 0.12 12.56 3.64
C ARG A 272 -1.18 12.68 4.45
N PRO A 273 -2.36 12.55 3.84
CA PRO A 273 -3.64 12.62 4.57
C PRO A 273 -3.69 11.69 5.78
N GLY A 274 -3.21 10.45 5.66
CA GLY A 274 -3.17 9.51 6.77
C GLY A 274 -2.18 9.90 7.88
N GLU A 275 -1.06 10.53 7.55
CA GLU A 275 -0.10 11.08 8.51
C GLU A 275 -0.74 12.26 9.29
N LEU A 276 -1.45 13.14 8.57
CA LEU A 276 -2.18 14.27 9.16
C LEU A 276 -3.26 13.80 10.14
N ILE A 277 -4.05 12.80 9.78
CA ILE A 277 -5.09 12.21 10.64
C ILE A 277 -4.48 11.52 11.86
N GLY A 278 -3.32 10.87 11.67
CA GLY A 278 -2.61 10.16 12.72
C GLY A 278 -1.81 11.04 13.69
N LEU A 279 -1.74 12.35 13.43
CA LEU A 279 -0.92 13.26 14.24
C LEU A 279 -1.59 13.57 15.59
N TRP A 280 -0.87 13.34 16.67
CA TRP A 280 -1.30 13.66 18.04
C TRP A 280 -0.62 14.91 18.58
N TYR A 281 -1.24 15.56 19.53
CA TYR A 281 -0.66 16.74 20.20
C TYR A 281 0.74 16.46 20.75
N GLY A 282 0.97 15.31 21.38
CA GLY A 282 2.26 14.93 21.95
C GLY A 282 3.35 14.55 20.93
N ASP A 283 3.02 14.48 19.64
CA ASP A 283 4.03 14.27 18.60
C ASP A 283 4.78 15.56 18.25
N ILE A 284 4.27 16.71 18.70
CA ILE A 284 4.90 18.00 18.48
C ILE A 284 5.59 18.45 19.76
N LYS A 285 6.90 18.67 19.71
CA LYS A 285 7.72 19.15 20.81
C LYS A 285 8.46 20.41 20.39
N GLY A 286 8.06 21.53 20.99
CA GLY A 286 8.58 22.83 20.56
C GLY A 286 8.24 23.08 19.11
N ASN A 287 9.26 23.20 18.24
CA ASN A 287 9.10 23.38 16.79
C ASN A 287 9.14 22.07 16.00
N THR A 288 9.48 20.94 16.63
CA THR A 288 9.74 19.67 15.95
C THR A 288 8.50 18.79 15.92
N VAL A 289 8.12 18.33 14.73
CA VAL A 289 7.08 17.33 14.47
C VAL A 289 7.71 15.96 14.39
N ASN A 290 7.24 15.00 15.18
CA ASN A 290 7.69 13.62 15.21
C ASN A 290 6.61 12.71 14.63
N LEU A 291 6.69 12.38 13.33
CA LEU A 291 5.74 11.48 12.71
C LEU A 291 6.03 10.03 13.07
N ARG A 292 5.06 9.37 13.68
CA ARG A 292 5.19 8.00 14.21
C ARG A 292 4.15 7.05 13.66
N ARG A 293 3.06 7.57 13.08
CA ARG A 293 1.91 6.78 12.64
C ARG A 293 1.20 7.40 11.45
N SER A 294 0.43 6.58 10.79
CA SER A 294 -0.51 6.97 9.74
C SER A 294 -1.81 6.20 9.94
N ILE A 295 -2.94 6.83 9.72
CA ILE A 295 -4.26 6.17 9.76
C ILE A 295 -4.74 6.00 8.33
N ASN A 296 -5.07 4.76 7.95
CA ASN A 296 -5.54 4.45 6.62
C ASN A 296 -7.07 4.61 6.48
N VAL A 297 -7.59 4.40 5.26
CA VAL A 297 -9.03 4.49 4.96
C VAL A 297 -9.91 3.51 5.76
N HIS A 298 -9.32 2.44 6.30
CA HIS A 298 -9.99 1.47 7.16
C HIS A 298 -9.91 1.84 8.65
N ARG A 299 -9.38 3.01 8.99
CA ARG A 299 -9.11 3.50 10.35
C ARG A 299 -8.09 2.68 11.12
N GLU A 300 -7.27 1.92 10.42
CA GLU A 300 -6.18 1.16 11.02
C GLU A 300 -4.96 2.06 11.20
N GLN A 301 -4.36 2.01 12.38
CA GLN A 301 -3.09 2.66 12.64
C GLN A 301 -1.96 1.84 12.02
N THR A 302 -1.14 2.48 11.21
CA THR A 302 0.03 1.90 10.57
C THR A 302 1.27 2.74 10.84
N THR A 303 2.45 2.16 10.66
CA THR A 303 3.72 2.89 10.71
C THR A 303 3.99 3.70 9.44
N GLY A 304 3.04 3.70 8.48
CA GLY A 304 3.17 4.34 7.18
C GLY A 304 3.56 3.38 6.06
N LYS A 305 3.68 3.92 4.85
CA LYS A 305 3.85 3.11 3.62
C LYS A 305 5.25 2.52 3.45
N ASN A 306 6.26 3.11 4.08
CA ASN A 306 7.67 2.71 4.01
C ASN A 306 8.41 3.13 5.29
N GLU A 307 9.62 2.64 5.49
CA GLU A 307 10.45 2.95 6.66
C GLU A 307 10.69 4.46 6.85
N ASN A 308 10.79 5.22 5.74
CA ASN A 308 10.99 6.67 5.78
C ASN A 308 9.71 7.46 6.15
N ALA A 309 8.59 6.78 6.37
CA ALA A 309 7.37 7.44 6.86
C ALA A 309 7.52 7.92 8.30
N ILE A 310 8.31 7.20 9.12
CA ILE A 310 8.69 7.63 10.47
C ILE A 310 9.85 8.62 10.31
N ARG A 311 9.61 9.86 10.67
CA ARG A 311 10.59 10.94 10.54
C ARG A 311 10.28 12.10 11.47
N SER A 312 11.28 12.95 11.71
CA SER A 312 11.12 14.20 12.43
C SER A 312 11.58 15.36 11.55
N PHE A 313 10.91 16.49 11.67
CA PHE A 313 11.28 17.72 10.98
C PHE A 313 10.80 18.94 11.79
N ASP A 314 11.42 20.09 11.53
CA ASP A 314 11.00 21.36 12.15
C ASP A 314 9.99 22.09 11.27
N MET A 315 9.03 22.75 11.91
CA MET A 315 7.99 23.51 11.24
C MET A 315 8.53 24.84 10.72
N GLY A 316 8.19 25.18 9.48
CA GLY A 316 8.24 26.55 9.00
C GLY A 316 7.17 27.42 9.67
N LYS A 317 7.20 28.72 9.39
CA LYS A 317 6.31 29.71 10.04
C LYS A 317 4.84 29.36 9.81
N GLU A 318 4.43 29.08 8.58
CA GLU A 318 3.04 28.80 8.20
C GLU A 318 2.51 27.54 8.87
N ALA A 319 3.34 26.51 9.02
CA ALA A 319 2.98 25.28 9.72
C ALA A 319 2.82 25.53 11.23
N ARG A 320 3.71 26.35 11.81
CA ARG A 320 3.65 26.72 13.23
C ARG A 320 2.41 27.53 13.53
N ASP A 321 2.13 28.57 12.73
CA ASP A 321 0.93 29.41 12.88
C ASP A 321 -0.35 28.55 12.82
N ALA A 322 -0.43 27.60 11.89
CA ALA A 322 -1.54 26.66 11.78
C ALA A 322 -1.65 25.72 13.00
N TYR A 323 -0.52 25.23 13.51
CA TYR A 323 -0.48 24.40 14.72
C TYR A 323 -0.95 25.17 15.96
N GLU A 324 -0.43 26.38 16.19
CA GLU A 324 -0.78 27.23 17.33
C GLU A 324 -2.28 27.59 17.31
N ALA A 325 -2.80 27.98 16.13
CA ALA A 325 -4.22 28.27 15.96
C ALA A 325 -5.09 27.03 16.22
N GLN A 326 -4.66 25.83 15.78
CA GLN A 326 -5.36 24.58 16.06
C GLN A 326 -5.37 24.28 17.57
N VAL A 327 -4.26 24.49 18.28
CA VAL A 327 -4.18 24.28 19.73
C VAL A 327 -5.11 25.25 20.47
N GLN A 328 -5.19 26.51 20.04
CA GLN A 328 -6.14 27.47 20.63
C GLN A 328 -7.60 27.07 20.36
N LEU A 329 -7.91 26.58 19.15
CA LEU A 329 -9.24 26.06 18.81
C LEU A 329 -9.64 24.90 19.73
N LEU A 330 -8.75 23.93 19.95
CA LEU A 330 -9.01 22.79 20.84
C LEU A 330 -9.27 23.23 22.28
N LYS A 331 -8.48 24.19 22.79
CA LYS A 331 -8.68 24.79 24.10
C LYS A 331 -10.02 25.50 24.22
N ALA A 332 -10.40 26.27 23.20
CA ALA A 332 -11.69 26.97 23.14
C ALA A 332 -12.88 26.00 23.10
N GLN A 333 -12.70 24.81 22.54
CA GLN A 333 -13.67 23.72 22.54
C GLN A 333 -13.69 22.92 23.85
N GLY A 334 -12.88 23.26 24.85
CA GLY A 334 -12.78 22.56 26.13
C GLY A 334 -12.08 21.17 26.02
N ILE A 335 -11.34 20.91 24.94
CA ILE A 335 -10.65 19.63 24.77
C ILE A 335 -9.37 19.62 25.61
N LEU A 336 -9.25 18.62 26.48
CA LEU A 336 -8.06 18.42 27.30
C LEU A 336 -6.91 17.92 26.42
N LEU A 337 -5.82 18.69 26.37
CA LEU A 337 -4.63 18.37 25.57
C LEU A 337 -3.75 17.36 26.31
N GLN A 338 -3.89 16.10 25.98
CA GLN A 338 -3.04 15.01 26.43
C GLN A 338 -2.10 14.58 25.30
N TYR A 339 -1.07 13.78 25.63
CA TYR A 339 -0.12 13.26 24.63
C TYR A 339 -0.82 12.63 23.43
N ASN A 340 -1.84 11.80 23.66
CA ASN A 340 -2.58 11.05 22.63
C ASN A 340 -3.81 11.75 22.07
N THR A 341 -4.03 13.03 22.40
CA THR A 341 -5.11 13.82 21.82
C THR A 341 -4.87 14.01 20.31
N PRO A 342 -5.76 13.54 19.41
CA PRO A 342 -5.64 13.80 17.98
C PRO A 342 -5.61 15.31 17.72
N LEU A 343 -4.60 15.79 16.99
CA LEU A 343 -4.42 17.24 16.80
C LEU A 343 -5.57 17.89 16.03
N PHE A 344 -6.02 17.28 14.95
CA PHE A 344 -7.02 17.87 14.05
C PHE A 344 -8.43 17.27 14.22
N GLN A 345 -8.65 16.37 15.18
CA GLN A 345 -9.95 15.76 15.49
C GLN A 345 -10.71 15.22 14.27
N ILE A 346 -9.96 14.65 13.28
CA ILE A 346 -10.52 14.19 12.00
C ILE A 346 -11.08 12.77 12.19
N PRO A 347 -12.40 12.54 12.03
CA PRO A 347 -12.99 11.23 12.30
C PRO A 347 -12.70 10.20 11.21
N SER A 348 -12.46 10.64 9.97
CA SER A 348 -12.10 9.76 8.85
C SER A 348 -11.49 10.53 7.68
N GLU A 349 -10.71 9.83 6.88
CA GLU A 349 -10.17 10.37 5.64
C GLU A 349 -11.27 10.85 4.68
N HIS A 350 -12.36 10.10 4.57
CA HIS A 350 -13.52 10.47 3.75
C HIS A 350 -14.17 11.79 4.20
N THR A 351 -14.27 12.02 5.52
CA THR A 351 -14.80 13.30 6.05
C THR A 351 -13.90 14.45 5.66
N LEU A 352 -12.57 14.29 5.83
CA LEU A 352 -11.60 15.31 5.48
C LEU A 352 -11.64 15.65 3.98
N TYR A 353 -11.68 14.65 3.09
CA TYR A 353 -11.80 14.88 1.64
C TYR A 353 -13.07 15.63 1.26
N ARG A 354 -14.22 15.23 1.81
CA ARG A 354 -15.50 15.88 1.52
C ARG A 354 -15.54 17.32 2.03
N ARG A 355 -14.95 17.60 3.19
CA ARG A 355 -14.86 18.95 3.74
C ARG A 355 -13.92 19.82 2.92
N TRP A 356 -12.80 19.28 2.50
CA TRP A 356 -11.86 19.95 1.61
C TRP A 356 -12.51 20.34 0.27
N GLU A 357 -13.27 19.42 -0.36
CA GLU A 357 -14.04 19.74 -1.58
C GLU A 357 -15.03 20.90 -1.32
N SER A 358 -15.78 20.85 -0.21
CA SER A 358 -16.72 21.90 0.18
C SER A 358 -16.04 23.26 0.42
N TYR A 359 -14.87 23.26 1.05
CA TYR A 359 -14.07 24.47 1.28
C TYR A 359 -13.61 25.10 -0.06
N GLN A 360 -13.05 24.29 -0.95
CA GLN A 360 -12.61 24.75 -2.27
C GLN A 360 -13.79 25.34 -3.07
N GLU A 361 -14.93 24.68 -3.04
CA GLU A 361 -16.12 25.14 -3.78
C GLU A 361 -16.67 26.47 -3.22
N ALA A 362 -16.72 26.59 -1.90
CA ALA A 362 -17.20 27.80 -1.23
C ALA A 362 -16.32 29.02 -1.48
N ASN A 363 -15.02 28.81 -1.63
CA ASN A 363 -14.03 29.88 -1.74
C ASN A 363 -13.44 30.02 -3.17
N GLY A 364 -14.03 29.33 -4.16
CA GLY A 364 -13.61 29.46 -5.56
C GLY A 364 -12.16 29.09 -5.83
N LEU A 365 -11.59 28.11 -5.10
CA LEU A 365 -10.23 27.70 -5.33
C LEU A 365 -10.13 26.97 -6.69
N GLU A 366 -9.34 27.54 -7.59
CA GLU A 366 -9.06 26.94 -8.89
C GLU A 366 -7.53 26.93 -9.16
N PRO A 367 -7.00 25.85 -9.76
CA PRO A 367 -7.69 24.60 -10.07
C PRO A 367 -8.06 23.80 -8.82
N LYS A 368 -9.18 23.05 -8.85
CA LYS A 368 -9.53 22.15 -7.74
C LYS A 368 -8.49 21.05 -7.61
N VAL A 369 -7.99 20.86 -6.41
CA VAL A 369 -6.96 19.87 -6.08
C VAL A 369 -7.49 18.86 -5.06
N SER A 370 -7.03 17.62 -5.14
CA SER A 370 -7.31 16.64 -4.09
C SER A 370 -6.49 16.94 -2.83
N LEU A 371 -6.89 16.40 -1.69
CA LEU A 371 -6.16 16.58 -0.44
C LEU A 371 -4.70 16.08 -0.54
N TYR A 372 -4.46 15.03 -1.31
CA TYR A 372 -3.11 14.53 -1.56
C TYR A 372 -2.26 15.50 -2.41
N GLU A 373 -2.90 16.31 -3.25
CA GLU A 373 -2.22 17.32 -4.07
C GLU A 373 -1.75 18.55 -3.27
N LEU A 374 -2.21 18.72 -2.01
CA LEU A 374 -1.58 19.68 -1.08
C LEU A 374 -0.10 19.34 -0.85
N ARG A 375 0.23 18.05 -0.75
CA ARG A 375 1.62 17.61 -0.70
C ARG A 375 2.38 17.86 -2.01
N HIS A 376 1.73 17.72 -3.17
CA HIS A 376 2.34 18.12 -4.44
C HIS A 376 2.62 19.63 -4.48
N THR A 377 1.69 20.43 -3.95
CA THR A 377 1.86 21.87 -3.81
C THR A 377 3.08 22.20 -2.94
N PHE A 378 3.19 21.59 -1.76
CA PHE A 378 4.35 21.74 -0.87
C PHE A 378 5.66 21.45 -1.62
N VAL A 379 5.76 20.28 -2.25
CA VAL A 379 6.99 19.90 -2.95
C VAL A 379 7.31 20.86 -4.10
N SER A 380 6.30 21.32 -4.84
CA SER A 380 6.50 22.28 -5.93
C SER A 380 6.95 23.66 -5.45
N VAL A 381 6.41 24.13 -4.32
CA VAL A 381 6.84 25.39 -3.69
C VAL A 381 8.28 25.27 -3.19
N GLU A 382 8.59 24.24 -2.43
CA GLU A 382 9.89 24.05 -1.80
C GLU A 382 10.99 23.65 -2.80
N SER A 383 10.65 23.10 -3.95
CA SER A 383 11.64 22.72 -4.99
C SER A 383 12.41 23.90 -5.58
N SER A 384 11.92 25.12 -5.41
CA SER A 384 12.64 26.33 -5.80
C SER A 384 13.77 26.71 -4.83
N VAL A 385 13.74 26.19 -3.60
CA VAL A 385 14.64 26.56 -2.51
C VAL A 385 15.46 25.36 -2.02
N LEU A 386 14.84 24.18 -1.95
CA LEU A 386 15.45 22.97 -1.39
C LEU A 386 15.94 22.01 -2.48
N THR A 387 17.04 21.34 -2.18
CA THR A 387 17.53 20.24 -3.02
C THR A 387 16.60 19.03 -2.98
N ASP A 388 16.63 18.18 -4.03
CA ASP A 388 15.85 16.93 -4.08
C ASP A 388 16.10 16.01 -2.86
N SER A 389 17.33 15.97 -2.36
CA SER A 389 17.69 15.21 -1.15
C SER A 389 17.00 15.76 0.10
N GLN A 390 16.98 17.08 0.29
CA GLN A 390 16.29 17.72 1.42
C GLN A 390 14.78 17.53 1.34
N LEU A 391 14.20 17.67 0.14
CA LEU A 391 12.77 17.38 -0.09
C LEU A 391 12.43 15.92 0.25
N LYS A 392 13.26 14.97 -0.18
CA LYS A 392 13.06 13.54 0.16
C LYS A 392 13.03 13.28 1.66
N MET A 393 13.92 13.94 2.41
CA MET A 393 13.93 13.84 3.88
C MET A 393 12.64 14.39 4.49
N LEU A 394 12.22 15.59 4.08
CA LEU A 394 11.02 16.23 4.63
C LEU A 394 9.76 15.43 4.33
N VAL A 395 9.59 14.99 3.08
CA VAL A 395 8.38 14.27 2.68
C VAL A 395 8.43 12.76 2.93
N GLY A 396 9.56 12.19 3.34
CA GLY A 396 9.71 10.75 3.60
C GLY A 396 9.56 9.90 2.33
N HIS A 397 10.32 10.25 1.28
CA HIS A 397 10.45 9.43 0.07
C HIS A 397 11.64 8.47 0.19
N SER A 398 11.58 7.35 -0.54
CA SER A 398 12.74 6.47 -0.66
C SER A 398 13.86 7.18 -1.45
N LYS A 399 15.12 6.81 -1.17
CA LYS A 399 16.30 7.39 -1.86
C LYS A 399 16.23 7.27 -3.38
N ASN A 400 15.67 6.18 -3.88
CA ASN A 400 15.57 5.86 -5.31
C ASN A 400 14.33 6.48 -6.00
N MET A 401 13.47 7.21 -5.28
CA MET A 401 12.30 7.84 -5.87
C MET A 401 12.70 9.16 -6.51
N ASP A 402 12.32 9.37 -7.76
CA ASP A 402 12.42 10.67 -8.40
C ASP A 402 11.33 11.61 -7.85
N THR A 403 11.68 12.40 -6.84
CA THR A 403 10.75 13.33 -6.20
C THR A 403 10.48 14.52 -7.12
N SER A 404 11.51 15.07 -7.75
CA SER A 404 11.37 16.21 -8.64
C SER A 404 10.56 15.86 -9.89
N GLY A 405 10.85 14.74 -10.56
CA GLY A 405 10.12 14.34 -11.77
C GLY A 405 8.66 13.94 -11.53
N VAL A 406 8.31 13.47 -10.31
CA VAL A 406 6.94 13.05 -9.98
C VAL A 406 6.10 14.17 -9.39
N TYR A 407 6.71 15.09 -8.64
CA TYR A 407 5.99 16.07 -7.81
C TYR A 407 6.19 17.52 -8.25
N HIS A 408 7.24 17.80 -9.08
CA HIS A 408 7.47 19.15 -9.56
C HIS A 408 6.40 19.57 -10.58
N HIS A 409 5.71 20.66 -10.29
CA HIS A 409 4.76 21.30 -11.18
C HIS A 409 5.09 22.80 -11.24
N GLU A 410 4.96 23.38 -12.41
CA GLU A 410 5.24 24.79 -12.61
C GLU A 410 4.27 25.67 -11.81
N LEU A 411 4.80 26.59 -11.03
CA LEU A 411 4.06 27.67 -10.39
C LEU A 411 3.88 28.83 -11.36
N GLN A 412 2.74 29.47 -11.29
CA GLN A 412 2.48 30.69 -12.07
C GLN A 412 3.52 31.79 -11.72
N GLY A 413 4.19 32.33 -12.71
CA GLY A 413 5.28 33.31 -12.54
C GLY A 413 6.66 32.67 -12.42
N GLN A 414 6.78 31.37 -12.25
CA GLN A 414 8.07 30.70 -12.04
C GLN A 414 9.03 30.85 -13.25
N ARG A 415 8.50 30.91 -14.47
CA ARG A 415 9.33 31.10 -15.68
C ARG A 415 10.00 32.48 -15.72
N GLU A 416 9.24 33.50 -15.35
CA GLU A 416 9.70 34.88 -15.25
C GLU A 416 10.78 35.00 -14.18
N ASP A 417 10.58 34.37 -13.01
CA ASP A 417 11.56 34.36 -11.93
C ASP A 417 12.84 33.63 -12.34
N LEU A 418 12.73 32.48 -13.03
CA LEU A 418 13.89 31.75 -13.55
C LEU A 418 14.65 32.55 -14.61
N ALA A 419 13.95 33.25 -15.51
CA ALA A 419 14.56 34.10 -16.51
C ALA A 419 15.30 35.27 -15.85
N ALA A 420 14.70 35.90 -14.83
CA ALA A 420 15.34 36.98 -14.06
C ALA A 420 16.59 36.47 -13.30
N ALA A 421 16.48 35.30 -12.63
CA ALA A 421 17.62 34.68 -11.94
C ALA A 421 18.75 34.30 -12.89
N THR A 422 18.43 33.76 -14.08
CA THR A 422 19.42 33.47 -15.13
C THR A 422 20.14 34.73 -15.59
N THR A 423 19.39 35.81 -15.84
CA THR A 423 19.93 37.09 -16.23
C THR A 423 20.87 37.65 -15.16
N ALA A 424 20.46 37.58 -13.89
CA ALA A 424 21.29 38.05 -12.77
C ALA A 424 22.59 37.23 -12.64
N ALA A 425 22.51 35.89 -12.82
CA ALA A 425 23.68 35.02 -12.79
C ALA A 425 24.68 35.37 -13.91
N PHE A 426 24.22 35.61 -15.15
CA PHE A 426 25.09 36.02 -16.25
C PHE A 426 25.71 37.38 -16.03
N ARG A 427 24.95 38.38 -15.52
CA ARG A 427 25.51 39.72 -15.17
C ARG A 427 26.62 39.60 -14.14
N LYS A 428 26.40 38.75 -13.09
CA LYS A 428 27.44 38.52 -12.08
C LYS A 428 28.69 37.83 -12.63
N ALA A 429 28.54 36.97 -13.64
CA ALA A 429 29.68 36.28 -14.26
C ALA A 429 30.46 37.16 -15.24
N GLN A 430 29.84 38.22 -15.73
CA GLN A 430 30.48 39.20 -16.67
C GLN A 430 31.24 40.34 -15.95
N GLY A 431 31.15 40.42 -14.61
CA GLY A 431 31.76 41.46 -13.79
C GLY A 431 30.76 42.58 -13.59
#